data_ca77961ea78aab5fee6733173dac0ce1
#
_entry.id   ca77961ea78aab5fee6733173dac0ce1
#
_cell.length_a   1.000
_cell.length_b   1.000
_cell.length_c   1.000
_cell.angle_alpha   90.00
_cell.angle_beta   90.00
_cell.angle_gamma   90.00
#
_symmetry.space_group_name_H-M   'P 1'
#
loop_
_entity.id
_entity.type
_entity.pdbx_description
1 polymer ?
#
loop_
_entity_poly.entity_id
_entity_poly.type
_entity_poly.pdbx_seq_one_letter_code
_entity_poly.pdbx_strand_id
1 'polypeptide(L)'
;MKGRMIAVATPADRPFAAALLVDGRLEDLVLAPRQATQRLSAGQTVTARVVRKLPKSGAFCELEGGGEGFLRDARAVEQGEKITAQVQSLPEPGKAVTLTLRRLAKGPRVILTPGAPGINVSKKIGNPAERDRLAAAAARAIAGETDDLGAIVRTSAKGAAEATLTREIAALLAGAAEDPLAASLRDWLCPAPDILLAPAGLARRWMADPARLFADEASIGALHAEDDAFTAAGVWEALEALATVEVVMGEGRASFEATRALVAVDVDTGADFSPAAGLKMNLAVARDLPRQLRLRGLGGKVLVDFAPMPKPQRRQLEEALGKAFRADPVETSLVGWTSLGLFEIQRKRERWPLTELL
;
A
#
# COMPACT_ATOMS: atom_id res chain seq x y z
N MET A 1 -14.54 19.64 -3.15
CA MET A 1 -14.91 19.27 -1.77
C MET A 1 -13.63 19.32 -0.94
N LYS A 2 -13.62 19.99 0.19
CA LYS A 2 -12.46 20.00 1.11
C LYS A 2 -12.56 18.83 2.07
N GLY A 3 -11.41 18.27 2.47
CA GLY A 3 -11.33 17.16 3.41
C GLY A 3 -11.02 15.81 2.77
N ARG A 4 -11.10 14.76 3.59
CA ARG A 4 -10.81 13.36 3.19
C ARG A 4 -12.09 12.60 2.92
N MET A 5 -12.18 12.02 1.73
CA MET A 5 -13.29 11.15 1.34
C MET A 5 -12.77 9.78 0.95
N ILE A 6 -13.46 8.74 1.38
CA ILE A 6 -13.28 7.38 0.87
C ILE A 6 -14.55 7.00 0.10
N ALA A 7 -14.39 6.53 -1.13
CA ALA A 7 -15.47 5.97 -1.93
C ALA A 7 -15.21 4.48 -2.18
N VAL A 8 -16.22 3.65 -1.97
CA VAL A 8 -16.15 2.19 -2.20
C VAL A 8 -17.25 1.80 -3.18
N ALA A 9 -16.87 1.03 -4.17
CA ALA A 9 -17.79 0.44 -5.15
C ALA A 9 -17.63 -1.08 -5.21
N THR A 10 -18.70 -1.76 -5.62
CA THR A 10 -18.71 -3.22 -5.85
C THR A 10 -19.09 -3.50 -7.30
N PRO A 11 -18.20 -3.26 -8.28
CA PRO A 11 -18.47 -3.51 -9.69
C PRO A 11 -18.76 -4.99 -9.96
N ALA A 12 -19.53 -5.29 -11.00
CA ALA A 12 -19.94 -6.65 -11.31
C ALA A 12 -18.77 -7.59 -11.70
N ASP A 13 -17.68 -7.03 -12.22
CA ASP A 13 -16.51 -7.77 -12.73
C ASP A 13 -15.43 -8.04 -11.67
N ARG A 14 -15.53 -7.39 -10.50
CA ARG A 14 -14.56 -7.50 -9.40
C ARG A 14 -15.19 -7.40 -8.02
N PRO A 15 -14.55 -7.96 -6.97
CA PRO A 15 -15.12 -7.96 -5.62
C PRO A 15 -15.35 -6.57 -5.06
N PHE A 16 -14.44 -5.63 -5.35
CA PHE A 16 -14.54 -4.23 -4.92
C PHE A 16 -13.58 -3.32 -5.70
N ALA A 17 -13.87 -2.03 -5.62
CA ALA A 17 -12.97 -0.94 -5.93
C ALA A 17 -13.07 0.10 -4.82
N ALA A 18 -11.97 0.76 -4.48
CA ALA A 18 -11.96 1.79 -3.45
C ALA A 18 -11.03 2.95 -3.83
N ALA A 19 -11.42 4.16 -3.52
CA ALA A 19 -10.67 5.38 -3.79
C ALA A 19 -10.59 6.26 -2.54
N LEU A 20 -9.43 6.85 -2.31
CA LEU A 20 -9.20 7.89 -1.33
C LEU A 20 -9.01 9.22 -2.05
N LEU A 21 -9.83 10.20 -1.72
CA LEU A 21 -9.71 11.57 -2.20
C LEU A 21 -9.33 12.49 -1.04
N VAL A 22 -8.45 13.46 -1.34
CA VAL A 22 -8.08 14.52 -0.40
C VAL A 22 -8.27 15.85 -1.12
N ASP A 23 -9.09 16.73 -0.54
CA ASP A 23 -9.45 18.02 -1.13
C ASP A 23 -9.95 17.91 -2.59
N GLY A 24 -10.72 16.85 -2.87
CA GLY A 24 -11.26 16.56 -4.21
C GLY A 24 -10.26 15.94 -5.20
N ARG A 25 -9.01 15.70 -4.79
CA ARG A 25 -7.98 15.07 -5.62
C ARG A 25 -7.85 13.59 -5.27
N LEU A 26 -7.86 12.72 -6.28
CA LEU A 26 -7.62 11.29 -6.09
C LEU A 26 -6.20 11.07 -5.53
N GLU A 27 -6.09 10.61 -4.30
CA GLU A 27 -4.84 10.42 -3.58
C GLU A 27 -4.37 8.97 -3.60
N ASP A 28 -5.33 8.04 -3.52
CA ASP A 28 -5.04 6.62 -3.58
C ASP A 28 -6.20 5.84 -4.20
N LEU A 29 -5.89 4.68 -4.80
CA LEU A 29 -6.86 3.84 -5.51
C LEU A 29 -6.50 2.38 -5.32
N VAL A 30 -7.49 1.54 -5.03
CA VAL A 30 -7.38 0.09 -5.04
C VAL A 30 -8.48 -0.48 -5.93
N LEU A 31 -8.08 -1.20 -6.95
CA LEU A 31 -8.97 -2.04 -7.75
C LEU A 31 -8.64 -3.50 -7.41
N ALA A 32 -9.61 -4.23 -6.86
CA ALA A 32 -9.46 -5.67 -6.71
C ALA A 32 -9.28 -6.30 -8.10
N PRO A 33 -8.46 -7.35 -8.25
CA PRO A 33 -8.36 -8.08 -9.50
C PRO A 33 -9.73 -8.56 -9.95
N ARG A 34 -9.96 -8.60 -11.27
CA ARG A 34 -11.19 -9.16 -11.83
C ARG A 34 -11.30 -10.64 -11.43
N GLN A 35 -12.49 -11.11 -11.12
CA GLN A 35 -12.74 -12.50 -10.70
C GLN A 35 -12.21 -13.51 -11.73
N ALA A 36 -12.35 -13.21 -13.02
CA ALA A 36 -11.88 -14.05 -14.11
C ALA A 36 -10.36 -14.22 -14.19
N THR A 37 -9.56 -13.31 -13.57
CA THR A 37 -8.09 -13.35 -13.70
C THR A 37 -7.38 -14.13 -12.61
N GLN A 38 -8.06 -14.49 -11.52
CA GLN A 38 -7.50 -15.19 -10.35
C GLN A 38 -6.15 -14.62 -9.85
N ARG A 39 -5.96 -13.32 -10.00
CA ARG A 39 -4.71 -12.64 -9.60
C ARG A 39 -4.61 -12.52 -8.08
N LEU A 40 -3.43 -12.79 -7.56
CA LEU A 40 -3.11 -12.65 -6.14
C LEU A 40 -2.94 -11.18 -5.75
N SER A 41 -3.17 -10.89 -4.47
CA SER A 41 -2.90 -9.59 -3.86
C SER A 41 -1.75 -9.68 -2.86
N ALA A 42 -0.93 -8.63 -2.74
CA ALA A 42 0.08 -8.56 -1.70
C ALA A 42 -0.59 -8.60 -0.31
N GLY A 43 -0.05 -9.42 0.60
CA GLY A 43 -0.64 -9.68 1.91
C GLY A 43 -1.66 -10.81 1.95
N GLN A 44 -2.11 -11.33 0.79
CA GLN A 44 -3.02 -12.47 0.74
C GLN A 44 -2.37 -13.74 1.29
N THR A 45 -3.10 -14.48 2.11
CA THR A 45 -2.71 -15.81 2.58
C THR A 45 -3.04 -16.84 1.50
N VAL A 46 -2.10 -17.71 1.19
CA VAL A 46 -2.23 -18.76 0.17
C VAL A 46 -1.73 -20.09 0.71
N THR A 47 -2.32 -21.17 0.21
CA THR A 47 -1.77 -22.52 0.41
C THR A 47 -0.88 -22.86 -0.79
N ALA A 48 0.29 -23.42 -0.51
CA ALA A 48 1.26 -23.78 -1.52
C ALA A 48 1.96 -25.11 -1.19
N ARG A 49 2.40 -25.82 -2.21
CA ARG A 49 3.23 -27.02 -2.06
C ARG A 49 4.67 -26.70 -2.45
N VAL A 50 5.63 -27.04 -1.61
CA VAL A 50 7.06 -26.89 -1.90
C VAL A 50 7.46 -27.89 -2.97
N VAL A 51 7.76 -27.42 -4.19
CA VAL A 51 8.11 -28.28 -5.33
C VAL A 51 9.62 -28.53 -5.36
N ARG A 52 10.42 -27.49 -5.16
CA ARG A 52 11.88 -27.58 -5.28
C ARG A 52 12.58 -26.62 -4.34
N LYS A 53 13.39 -27.15 -3.44
CA LYS A 53 14.31 -26.34 -2.61
C LYS A 53 15.58 -25.99 -3.39
N LEU A 54 16.02 -24.75 -3.24
CA LEU A 54 17.30 -24.27 -3.75
C LEU A 54 18.24 -24.04 -2.55
N PRO A 55 19.43 -24.69 -2.52
CA PRO A 55 20.38 -24.51 -1.43
C PRO A 55 20.68 -23.02 -1.23
N LYS A 56 20.51 -22.52 0.00
CA LYS A 56 20.79 -21.14 0.44
C LYS A 56 19.96 -20.02 -0.24
N SER A 57 19.05 -20.36 -1.19
CA SER A 57 18.35 -19.36 -1.99
C SER A 57 16.83 -19.30 -1.75
N GLY A 58 16.22 -20.37 -1.22
CA GLY A 58 14.79 -20.47 -0.98
C GLY A 58 14.15 -21.70 -1.63
N ALA A 59 12.85 -21.66 -1.92
CA ALA A 59 12.13 -22.76 -2.58
C ALA A 59 11.10 -22.26 -3.58
N PHE A 60 10.96 -22.97 -4.68
CA PHE A 60 9.80 -22.83 -5.57
C PHE A 60 8.63 -23.61 -5.02
N CYS A 61 7.46 -23.02 -5.08
CA CYS A 61 6.20 -23.55 -4.59
C CYS A 61 5.14 -23.49 -5.70
N GLU A 62 4.28 -24.48 -5.76
CA GLU A 62 3.07 -24.48 -6.56
C GLU A 62 1.91 -24.02 -5.68
N LEU A 63 1.12 -23.06 -6.15
CA LEU A 63 -0.02 -22.50 -5.43
C LEU A 63 -1.27 -23.33 -5.66
N GLU A 64 -2.10 -23.52 -4.64
CA GLU A 64 -3.32 -24.35 -4.73
C GLU A 64 -4.34 -23.80 -5.77
N GLY A 65 -4.36 -22.49 -6.03
CA GLY A 65 -5.16 -21.85 -7.08
C GLY A 65 -4.47 -21.77 -8.45
N GLY A 66 -3.33 -22.43 -8.63
CA GLY A 66 -2.49 -22.33 -9.82
C GLY A 66 -1.46 -21.19 -9.75
N GLY A 67 -0.38 -21.35 -10.52
CA GLY A 67 0.73 -20.42 -10.56
C GLY A 67 1.88 -20.78 -9.62
N GLU A 68 2.96 -20.02 -9.74
CA GLU A 68 4.22 -20.27 -9.01
C GLU A 68 4.48 -19.23 -7.92
N GLY A 69 4.94 -19.70 -6.76
CA GLY A 69 5.45 -18.90 -5.66
C GLY A 69 6.94 -19.15 -5.42
N PHE A 70 7.65 -18.14 -4.93
CA PHE A 70 9.03 -18.27 -4.48
C PHE A 70 9.13 -17.89 -3.00
N LEU A 71 9.39 -18.90 -2.17
CA LEU A 71 9.62 -18.74 -0.73
C LEU A 71 11.09 -18.41 -0.48
N ARG A 72 11.40 -17.18 -0.05
CA ARG A 72 12.79 -16.74 0.17
C ARG A 72 13.48 -17.46 1.33
N ASP A 73 12.77 -17.68 2.44
CA ASP A 73 13.30 -18.42 3.58
C ASP A 73 12.61 -19.79 3.68
N ALA A 74 13.27 -20.79 3.11
CA ALA A 74 12.78 -22.17 3.06
C ALA A 74 13.50 -23.11 4.02
N ARG A 75 14.19 -22.57 5.05
CA ARG A 75 14.96 -23.41 6.01
C ARG A 75 14.07 -24.33 6.82
N ALA A 76 12.89 -23.86 7.17
CA ALA A 76 11.93 -24.55 8.05
C ALA A 76 10.93 -25.45 7.31
N VAL A 77 11.06 -25.64 5.99
CA VAL A 77 10.11 -26.44 5.20
C VAL A 77 10.84 -27.52 4.41
N GLU A 78 10.13 -28.63 4.09
CA GLU A 78 10.66 -29.72 3.29
C GLU A 78 10.04 -29.79 1.89
N GLN A 79 10.75 -30.43 0.96
CA GLN A 79 10.22 -30.64 -0.41
C GLN A 79 9.01 -31.59 -0.35
N GLY A 80 7.95 -31.25 -1.07
CA GLY A 80 6.67 -31.95 -1.05
C GLY A 80 5.71 -31.45 0.03
N GLU A 81 6.18 -30.66 0.99
CA GLU A 81 5.37 -30.13 2.10
C GLU A 81 4.30 -29.16 1.61
N LYS A 82 3.10 -29.25 2.20
CA LYS A 82 2.02 -28.28 2.01
C LYS A 82 2.13 -27.22 3.10
N ILE A 83 2.29 -25.97 2.68
CA ILE A 83 2.51 -24.81 3.58
C ILE A 83 1.41 -23.77 3.41
N THR A 84 1.16 -23.02 4.47
CA THR A 84 0.39 -21.78 4.41
C THR A 84 1.36 -20.59 4.45
N ALA A 85 1.34 -19.78 3.41
CA ALA A 85 2.25 -18.65 3.25
C ALA A 85 1.48 -17.38 2.92
N GLN A 86 2.13 -16.22 3.07
CA GLN A 86 1.58 -14.93 2.69
C GLN A 86 2.33 -14.38 1.48
N VAL A 87 1.61 -13.78 0.52
CA VAL A 87 2.20 -13.07 -0.61
C VAL A 87 2.91 -11.82 -0.09
N GLN A 88 4.23 -11.78 -0.18
CA GLN A 88 5.05 -10.67 0.30
C GLN A 88 5.11 -9.53 -0.70
N SER A 89 5.28 -9.85 -1.99
CA SER A 89 5.29 -8.88 -3.10
C SER A 89 4.81 -9.52 -4.38
N LEU A 90 4.22 -8.72 -5.25
CA LEU A 90 3.80 -9.15 -6.58
C LEU A 90 5.01 -9.37 -7.50
N PRO A 91 4.89 -10.24 -8.50
CA PRO A 91 6.00 -10.63 -9.34
C PRO A 91 6.36 -9.54 -10.37
N GLU A 92 7.59 -9.60 -10.85
CA GLU A 92 7.92 -9.03 -12.15
C GLU A 92 7.31 -9.92 -13.26
N PRO A 93 7.07 -9.38 -14.47
CA PRO A 93 6.56 -10.17 -15.57
C PRO A 93 7.36 -11.45 -15.83
N GLY A 94 6.70 -12.60 -15.78
CA GLY A 94 7.31 -13.91 -16.00
C GLY A 94 8.09 -14.48 -14.81
N LYS A 95 7.95 -13.90 -13.60
CA LYS A 95 8.53 -14.45 -12.37
C LYS A 95 7.44 -14.92 -11.41
N ALA A 96 7.82 -15.78 -10.46
CA ALA A 96 6.95 -16.25 -9.38
C ALA A 96 6.67 -15.13 -8.36
N VAL A 97 5.49 -15.15 -7.71
CA VAL A 97 5.19 -14.27 -6.57
C VAL A 97 6.11 -14.58 -5.41
N THR A 98 6.55 -13.57 -4.68
CA THR A 98 7.38 -13.80 -3.48
C THR A 98 6.49 -14.16 -2.29
N LEU A 99 6.81 -15.28 -1.64
CA LEU A 99 6.12 -15.80 -0.48
C LEU A 99 6.93 -15.63 0.80
N THR A 100 6.25 -15.56 1.93
CA THR A 100 6.83 -15.60 3.28
C THR A 100 5.98 -16.47 4.20
N LEU A 101 6.64 -17.21 5.10
CA LEU A 101 5.95 -17.94 6.17
C LEU A 101 5.51 -17.02 7.31
N ARG A 102 6.11 -15.83 7.43
CA ARG A 102 5.70 -14.82 8.40
C ARG A 102 4.41 -14.14 7.95
N ARG A 103 3.29 -14.63 8.48
CA ARG A 103 1.97 -14.07 8.21
C ARG A 103 1.71 -12.90 9.16
N LEU A 104 1.71 -11.69 8.63
CA LEU A 104 1.43 -10.48 9.42
C LEU A 104 -0.04 -10.12 9.29
N ALA A 105 -0.73 -9.95 10.42
CA ALA A 105 -2.06 -9.35 10.45
C ALA A 105 -1.92 -7.84 10.68
N LYS A 106 -2.20 -7.04 9.64
CA LYS A 106 -1.92 -5.60 9.63
C LYS A 106 -3.20 -4.79 9.81
N GLY A 107 -3.31 -4.12 10.96
CA GLY A 107 -4.31 -3.08 11.20
C GLY A 107 -3.76 -1.66 10.99
N PRO A 108 -4.60 -0.64 11.10
CA PRO A 108 -4.18 0.76 10.99
C PRO A 108 -3.19 1.17 12.08
N ARG A 109 -3.34 0.71 13.32
CA ARG A 109 -2.54 1.11 14.48
C ARG A 109 -1.62 0.00 14.99
N VAL A 110 -1.96 -1.27 14.74
CA VAL A 110 -1.22 -2.44 15.24
C VAL A 110 -0.96 -3.42 14.09
N ILE A 111 0.20 -4.08 14.13
CA ILE A 111 0.50 -5.24 13.29
C ILE A 111 0.78 -6.40 14.23
N LEU A 112 0.00 -7.47 14.14
CA LEU A 112 0.31 -8.70 14.86
C LEU A 112 1.39 -9.49 14.13
N THR A 113 2.31 -10.05 14.91
CA THR A 113 3.51 -10.75 14.41
C THR A 113 3.60 -12.17 14.97
N PRO A 114 2.81 -13.13 14.44
CA PRO A 114 2.93 -14.52 14.83
C PRO A 114 4.34 -15.06 14.56
N GLY A 115 4.89 -15.85 15.48
CA GLY A 115 6.25 -16.37 15.42
C GLY A 115 7.35 -15.33 15.72
N ALA A 116 6.97 -14.14 16.23
CA ALA A 116 7.91 -13.11 16.66
C ALA A 116 7.37 -12.41 17.92
N PRO A 117 7.55 -13.03 19.10
CA PRO A 117 6.99 -12.53 20.36
C PRO A 117 7.60 -11.19 20.76
N GLY A 118 6.87 -10.47 21.59
CA GLY A 118 7.25 -9.16 22.13
C GLY A 118 6.48 -8.00 21.52
N ILE A 119 6.49 -6.88 22.23
CA ILE A 119 5.81 -5.66 21.84
C ILE A 119 6.84 -4.62 21.39
N ASN A 120 6.70 -4.17 20.17
CA ASN A 120 7.52 -3.09 19.60
C ASN A 120 6.66 -1.86 19.34
N VAL A 121 7.09 -0.68 19.77
CA VAL A 121 6.40 0.59 19.51
C VAL A 121 7.24 1.45 18.59
N SER A 122 6.59 2.05 17.59
CA SER A 122 7.25 2.92 16.60
C SER A 122 8.10 4.01 17.29
N LYS A 123 9.38 4.06 16.97
CA LYS A 123 10.31 5.10 17.44
C LYS A 123 9.91 6.52 17.00
N LYS A 124 9.06 6.65 15.98
CA LYS A 124 8.51 7.95 15.55
C LYS A 124 7.55 8.58 16.58
N ILE A 125 7.06 7.79 17.56
CA ILE A 125 6.35 8.31 18.74
C ILE A 125 7.41 8.79 19.72
N GLY A 126 7.74 10.10 19.68
CA GLY A 126 8.87 10.68 20.42
C GLY A 126 8.73 10.65 21.94
N ASN A 127 7.49 10.65 22.50
CA ASN A 127 7.24 10.65 23.94
C ASN A 127 7.43 9.24 24.53
N PRO A 128 8.42 9.02 25.45
CA PRO A 128 8.64 7.72 26.07
C PRO A 128 7.44 7.20 26.86
N ALA A 129 6.81 8.04 27.68
CA ALA A 129 5.65 7.66 28.49
C ALA A 129 4.47 7.18 27.62
N GLU A 130 4.27 7.82 26.47
CA GLU A 130 3.24 7.39 25.50
C GLU A 130 3.61 6.04 24.88
N ARG A 131 4.88 5.81 24.56
CA ARG A 131 5.32 4.48 24.07
C ARG A 131 5.08 3.39 25.10
N ASP A 132 5.41 3.65 26.37
CA ASP A 132 5.23 2.68 27.46
C ASP A 132 3.74 2.39 27.68
N ARG A 133 2.89 3.42 27.65
CA ARG A 133 1.42 3.28 27.75
C ARG A 133 0.87 2.41 26.61
N LEU A 134 1.28 2.67 25.36
CA LEU A 134 0.83 1.92 24.20
C LEU A 134 1.36 0.48 24.20
N ALA A 135 2.61 0.28 24.65
CA ALA A 135 3.18 -1.05 24.81
C ALA A 135 2.40 -1.88 25.81
N ALA A 136 2.10 -1.29 26.98
CA ALA A 136 1.31 -1.94 28.02
C ALA A 136 -0.12 -2.27 27.56
N ALA A 137 -0.77 -1.37 26.83
CA ALA A 137 -2.09 -1.60 26.27
C ALA A 137 -2.09 -2.77 25.26
N ALA A 138 -1.11 -2.79 24.33
CA ALA A 138 -0.98 -3.89 23.37
C ALA A 138 -0.68 -5.23 24.07
N ALA A 139 0.21 -5.23 25.08
CA ALA A 139 0.54 -6.44 25.85
C ALA A 139 -0.69 -7.02 26.55
N ARG A 140 -1.51 -6.15 27.19
CA ARG A 140 -2.77 -6.62 27.81
C ARG A 140 -3.75 -7.17 26.79
N ALA A 141 -3.84 -6.55 25.62
CA ALA A 141 -4.79 -6.96 24.58
C ALA A 141 -4.46 -8.30 23.93
N ILE A 142 -3.17 -8.73 23.93
CA ILE A 142 -2.75 -10.04 23.42
C ILE A 142 -2.53 -11.06 24.56
N ALA A 143 -2.73 -10.66 25.82
CA ALA A 143 -2.55 -11.57 26.95
C ALA A 143 -3.57 -12.72 26.88
N GLY A 144 -3.06 -13.96 26.98
CA GLY A 144 -3.86 -15.18 26.87
C GLY A 144 -3.89 -15.81 25.48
N GLU A 145 -3.31 -15.14 24.48
CA GLU A 145 -3.01 -15.72 23.17
C GLU A 145 -1.74 -16.61 23.25
N THR A 146 -1.30 -17.10 22.10
CA THR A 146 -0.10 -17.97 22.03
C THR A 146 1.17 -17.22 22.43
N ASP A 147 2.10 -17.90 23.13
CA ASP A 147 3.36 -17.32 23.62
C ASP A 147 4.28 -16.79 22.51
N ASP A 148 4.07 -17.21 21.26
CA ASP A 148 4.81 -16.77 20.09
C ASP A 148 4.21 -15.54 19.38
N LEU A 149 3.09 -15.00 19.89
CA LEU A 149 2.44 -13.83 19.33
C LEU A 149 3.09 -12.54 19.84
N GLY A 150 3.55 -11.71 18.91
CA GLY A 150 3.99 -10.35 19.18
C GLY A 150 3.14 -9.28 18.51
N ALA A 151 3.44 -8.01 18.77
CA ALA A 151 2.80 -6.90 18.12
C ALA A 151 3.76 -5.73 17.84
N ILE A 152 3.51 -5.02 16.73
CA ILE A 152 4.17 -3.75 16.40
C ILE A 152 3.12 -2.66 16.45
N VAL A 153 3.26 -1.73 17.40
CA VAL A 153 2.40 -0.55 17.50
C VAL A 153 2.93 0.53 16.57
N ARG A 154 2.08 0.95 15.62
CA ARG A 154 2.43 1.90 14.54
C ARG A 154 2.33 3.35 15.05
N THR A 155 2.89 4.28 14.29
CA THR A 155 2.86 5.73 14.62
C THR A 155 1.44 6.28 14.69
N SER A 156 0.52 5.76 13.89
CA SER A 156 -0.92 6.08 13.88
C SER A 156 -1.66 5.76 15.18
N ALA A 157 -1.06 4.94 16.06
CA ALA A 157 -1.60 4.67 17.40
C ALA A 157 -1.35 5.80 18.40
N LYS A 158 -0.53 6.82 18.07
CA LYS A 158 -0.27 7.95 18.96
C LYS A 158 -1.58 8.63 19.40
N GLY A 159 -1.79 8.74 20.70
CA GLY A 159 -3.00 9.33 21.29
C GLY A 159 -4.24 8.43 21.26
N ALA A 160 -4.17 7.24 20.69
CA ALA A 160 -5.30 6.31 20.70
C ALA A 160 -5.65 5.83 22.10
N ALA A 161 -6.95 5.70 22.39
CA ALA A 161 -7.42 5.11 23.63
C ALA A 161 -7.09 3.61 23.67
N GLU A 162 -6.89 3.05 24.87
CA GLU A 162 -6.61 1.63 25.05
C GLU A 162 -7.72 0.75 24.46
N ALA A 163 -8.98 1.10 24.69
CA ALA A 163 -10.12 0.38 24.12
C ALA A 163 -10.10 0.30 22.59
N THR A 164 -9.55 1.31 21.91
CA THR A 164 -9.40 1.32 20.46
C THR A 164 -8.36 0.29 20.01
N LEU A 165 -7.22 0.21 20.69
CA LEU A 165 -6.18 -0.79 20.42
C LEU A 165 -6.69 -2.21 20.69
N THR A 166 -7.39 -2.41 21.81
CA THR A 166 -7.96 -3.72 22.18
C THR A 166 -8.96 -4.20 21.13
N ARG A 167 -9.86 -3.32 20.68
CA ARG A 167 -10.84 -3.67 19.61
C ARG A 167 -10.14 -4.00 18.29
N GLU A 168 -9.12 -3.23 17.91
CA GLU A 168 -8.36 -3.48 16.68
C GLU A 168 -7.62 -4.82 16.75
N ILE A 169 -6.96 -5.11 17.88
CA ILE A 169 -6.27 -6.39 18.09
C ILE A 169 -7.26 -7.56 18.03
N ALA A 170 -8.41 -7.44 18.71
CA ALA A 170 -9.45 -8.47 18.65
C ALA A 170 -9.97 -8.70 17.22
N ALA A 171 -10.16 -7.63 16.44
CA ALA A 171 -10.56 -7.73 15.03
C ALA A 171 -9.48 -8.41 14.16
N LEU A 172 -8.20 -8.13 14.42
CA LEU A 172 -7.08 -8.79 13.74
C LEU A 172 -7.01 -10.28 14.06
N LEU A 173 -7.21 -10.65 15.32
CA LEU A 173 -7.25 -12.04 15.77
C LEU A 173 -8.46 -12.79 15.17
N ALA A 174 -9.60 -12.12 15.03
CA ALA A 174 -10.79 -12.66 14.36
C ALA A 174 -10.68 -12.75 12.83
N GLY A 175 -9.55 -12.39 12.24
CA GLY A 175 -9.29 -12.52 10.80
C GLY A 175 -9.73 -11.32 9.95
N ALA A 176 -10.02 -10.16 10.53
CA ALA A 176 -10.36 -8.96 9.74
C ALA A 176 -9.25 -8.56 8.74
N ALA A 177 -7.99 -8.87 9.05
CA ALA A 177 -6.86 -8.64 8.14
C ALA A 177 -6.88 -9.52 6.87
N GLU A 178 -7.67 -10.59 6.88
CA GLU A 178 -7.83 -11.50 5.73
C GLU A 178 -8.94 -11.05 4.78
N ASP A 179 -9.81 -10.09 5.19
CA ASP A 179 -10.75 -9.42 4.31
C ASP A 179 -9.98 -8.45 3.40
N PRO A 180 -9.93 -8.69 2.07
CA PRO A 180 -9.13 -7.88 1.15
C PRO A 180 -9.58 -6.41 1.10
N LEU A 181 -10.88 -6.13 1.25
CA LEU A 181 -11.43 -4.78 1.27
C LEU A 181 -11.03 -4.06 2.56
N ALA A 182 -11.23 -4.67 3.72
CA ALA A 182 -10.82 -4.12 5.00
C ALA A 182 -9.30 -3.88 5.05
N ALA A 183 -8.52 -4.82 4.54
CA ALA A 183 -7.08 -4.70 4.43
C ALA A 183 -6.65 -3.52 3.53
N SER A 184 -7.38 -3.25 2.46
CA SER A 184 -7.11 -2.13 1.55
C SER A 184 -7.46 -0.77 2.17
N LEU A 185 -8.54 -0.71 2.96
CA LEU A 185 -9.02 0.53 3.57
C LEU A 185 -8.34 0.86 4.90
N ARG A 186 -7.71 -0.10 5.58
CA ARG A 186 -7.21 0.05 6.96
C ARG A 186 -6.41 1.33 7.22
N ASP A 187 -5.49 1.67 6.32
CA ASP A 187 -4.62 2.84 6.48
C ASP A 187 -5.34 4.16 6.12
N TRP A 188 -6.44 4.07 5.35
CA TRP A 188 -7.27 5.21 4.98
C TRP A 188 -8.29 5.59 6.07
N LEU A 189 -8.64 4.65 6.95
CA LEU A 189 -9.55 4.87 8.07
C LEU A 189 -8.88 5.49 9.30
N CYS A 190 -7.56 5.70 9.25
CA CYS A 190 -6.82 6.33 10.34
C CYS A 190 -5.86 7.40 9.80
N PRO A 191 -6.13 8.71 10.02
CA PRO A 191 -7.30 9.26 10.73
C PRO A 191 -8.61 9.02 9.99
N ALA A 192 -9.73 9.08 10.71
CA ALA A 192 -11.06 8.92 10.14
C ALA A 192 -11.28 9.87 8.94
N PRO A 193 -11.98 9.44 7.88
CA PRO A 193 -12.37 10.31 6.79
C PRO A 193 -13.49 11.27 7.23
N ASP A 194 -13.67 12.38 6.51
CA ASP A 194 -14.81 13.25 6.69
C ASP A 194 -16.08 12.65 6.07
N ILE A 195 -15.90 11.87 4.99
CA ILE A 195 -16.97 11.17 4.28
C ILE A 195 -16.49 9.77 3.88
N LEU A 196 -17.30 8.75 4.15
CA LEU A 196 -17.12 7.38 3.68
C LEU A 196 -18.37 6.95 2.90
N LEU A 197 -18.25 6.84 1.58
CA LEU A 197 -19.32 6.38 0.69
C LEU A 197 -19.19 4.89 0.43
N ALA A 198 -20.26 4.14 0.59
CA ALA A 198 -20.28 2.71 0.30
C ALA A 198 -21.66 2.25 -0.15
N PRO A 199 -21.76 1.18 -0.99
CA PRO A 199 -23.04 0.56 -1.35
C PRO A 199 -23.89 0.22 -0.13
N ALA A 200 -25.20 0.42 -0.21
CA ALA A 200 -26.14 0.31 0.91
C ALA A 200 -26.02 -1.03 1.68
N GLY A 201 -25.81 -2.13 0.97
CA GLY A 201 -25.62 -3.46 1.58
C GLY A 201 -24.32 -3.56 2.39
N LEU A 202 -23.26 -2.92 1.92
CA LEU A 202 -21.96 -2.88 2.59
C LEU A 202 -21.99 -1.93 3.79
N ALA A 203 -22.58 -0.76 3.63
CA ALA A 203 -22.76 0.22 4.71
C ALA A 203 -23.53 -0.37 5.90
N ARG A 204 -24.63 -1.10 5.65
CA ARG A 204 -25.39 -1.81 6.71
C ARG A 204 -24.54 -2.83 7.46
N ARG A 205 -23.73 -3.61 6.74
CA ARG A 205 -22.82 -4.60 7.37
C ARG A 205 -21.79 -3.94 8.27
N TRP A 206 -21.20 -2.84 7.82
CA TRP A 206 -20.19 -2.11 8.59
C TRP A 206 -20.77 -1.39 9.81
N MET A 207 -21.99 -0.85 9.70
CA MET A 207 -22.72 -0.31 10.86
C MET A 207 -23.03 -1.38 11.91
N ALA A 208 -23.34 -2.60 11.47
CA ALA A 208 -23.62 -3.72 12.38
C ALA A 208 -22.35 -4.28 13.04
N ASP A 209 -21.21 -4.28 12.33
CA ASP A 209 -19.92 -4.80 12.84
C ASP A 209 -18.76 -3.91 12.38
N PRO A 210 -18.55 -2.74 13.02
CA PRO A 210 -17.49 -1.81 12.66
C PRO A 210 -16.09 -2.38 12.83
N ALA A 211 -15.91 -3.37 13.71
CA ALA A 211 -14.61 -3.95 14.01
C ALA A 211 -13.99 -4.62 12.79
N ARG A 212 -14.80 -5.22 11.92
CA ARG A 212 -14.32 -5.83 10.66
C ARG A 212 -13.66 -4.85 9.71
N LEU A 213 -14.03 -3.57 9.78
CA LEU A 213 -13.45 -2.52 8.96
C LEU A 213 -12.32 -1.75 9.68
N PHE A 214 -11.94 -2.14 10.91
CA PHE A 214 -11.07 -1.35 11.79
C PHE A 214 -11.60 0.06 12.07
N ALA A 215 -12.90 0.28 11.84
CA ALA A 215 -13.54 1.57 11.99
C ALA A 215 -13.75 1.93 13.47
N ASP A 216 -13.51 3.18 13.79
CA ASP A 216 -13.89 3.80 15.06
C ASP A 216 -15.25 4.54 14.92
N GLU A 217 -15.73 5.12 16.01
CA GLU A 217 -17.01 5.86 16.02
C GLU A 217 -17.01 7.02 15.00
N ALA A 218 -15.88 7.71 14.83
CA ALA A 218 -15.77 8.81 13.88
C ALA A 218 -15.89 8.31 12.42
N SER A 219 -15.23 7.18 12.10
CA SER A 219 -15.33 6.57 10.77
C SER A 219 -16.73 6.07 10.46
N ILE A 220 -17.43 5.52 11.47
CA ILE A 220 -18.82 5.10 11.30
C ILE A 220 -19.77 6.30 11.19
N GLY A 221 -19.50 7.38 11.93
CA GLY A 221 -20.26 8.63 11.81
C GLY A 221 -20.15 9.30 10.43
N ALA A 222 -19.06 9.06 9.73
CA ALA A 222 -18.81 9.55 8.37
C ALA A 222 -19.40 8.66 7.26
N LEU A 223 -19.96 7.49 7.59
CA LEU A 223 -20.46 6.49 6.63
C LEU A 223 -21.83 6.87 6.07
N HIS A 224 -21.91 6.98 4.74
CA HIS A 224 -23.13 7.22 3.98
C HIS A 224 -23.33 6.10 2.95
N ALA A 225 -24.58 5.64 2.83
CA ALA A 225 -24.96 4.68 1.80
C ALA A 225 -25.05 5.40 0.44
N GLU A 226 -24.24 4.94 -0.52
CA GLU A 226 -24.20 5.46 -1.88
C GLU A 226 -23.83 4.33 -2.84
N ASP A 227 -24.79 3.86 -3.62
CA ASP A 227 -24.58 2.70 -4.50
C ASP A 227 -23.68 3.01 -5.69
N ASP A 228 -23.63 4.27 -6.15
CA ASP A 228 -22.71 4.75 -7.17
C ASP A 228 -21.68 5.73 -6.60
N ALA A 229 -20.98 5.28 -5.57
CA ALA A 229 -20.01 6.08 -4.84
C ALA A 229 -18.87 6.63 -5.72
N PHE A 230 -18.49 5.92 -6.78
CA PHE A 230 -17.41 6.35 -7.67
C PHE A 230 -17.84 7.51 -8.56
N THR A 231 -19.06 7.47 -9.12
CA THR A 231 -19.62 8.61 -9.86
C THR A 231 -19.85 9.80 -8.92
N ALA A 232 -20.43 9.59 -7.75
CA ALA A 232 -20.66 10.66 -6.77
C ALA A 232 -19.37 11.35 -6.32
N ALA A 233 -18.25 10.62 -6.30
CA ALA A 233 -16.93 11.14 -5.90
C ALA A 233 -16.06 11.61 -7.08
N GLY A 234 -16.51 11.50 -8.34
CA GLY A 234 -15.71 11.88 -9.54
C GLY A 234 -14.49 10.97 -9.76
N VAL A 235 -14.58 9.70 -9.35
CA VAL A 235 -13.45 8.77 -9.44
C VAL A 235 -13.26 8.25 -10.87
N TRP A 236 -14.35 8.10 -11.63
CA TRP A 236 -14.27 7.56 -13.00
C TRP A 236 -13.48 8.51 -13.93
N GLU A 237 -13.69 9.81 -13.83
CA GLU A 237 -12.95 10.83 -14.58
C GLU A 237 -11.46 10.82 -14.22
N ALA A 238 -11.15 10.64 -12.92
CA ALA A 238 -9.77 10.52 -12.48
C ALA A 238 -9.10 9.22 -12.98
N LEU A 239 -9.85 8.13 -13.12
CA LEU A 239 -9.36 6.87 -13.70
C LEU A 239 -9.05 7.00 -15.19
N GLU A 240 -9.89 7.68 -15.95
CA GLU A 240 -9.65 7.97 -17.38
C GLU A 240 -8.34 8.76 -17.55
N ALA A 241 -8.11 9.77 -16.71
CA ALA A 241 -6.86 10.53 -16.72
C ALA A 241 -5.63 9.69 -16.38
N LEU A 242 -5.78 8.66 -15.54
CA LEU A 242 -4.69 7.73 -15.18
C LEU A 242 -4.41 6.70 -16.27
N ALA A 243 -5.31 6.47 -17.22
CA ALA A 243 -5.09 5.55 -18.33
C ALA A 243 -4.01 6.07 -19.31
N THR A 244 -3.73 7.38 -19.32
CA THR A 244 -2.65 7.97 -20.09
C THR A 244 -1.31 7.84 -19.37
N VAL A 245 -0.22 7.72 -20.11
CA VAL A 245 1.14 7.70 -19.55
C VAL A 245 1.55 9.09 -19.06
N GLU A 246 1.02 10.14 -19.66
CA GLU A 246 1.39 11.53 -19.38
C GLU A 246 0.55 12.13 -18.26
N VAL A 247 1.20 12.99 -17.47
CA VAL A 247 0.59 13.82 -16.43
C VAL A 247 1.01 15.27 -16.66
N VAL A 248 0.04 16.12 -16.90
CA VAL A 248 0.28 17.57 -17.01
C VAL A 248 0.49 18.16 -15.62
N MET A 249 1.57 18.91 -15.44
CA MET A 249 1.96 19.56 -14.18
C MET A 249 2.35 21.01 -14.43
N GLY A 250 1.38 21.90 -14.35
CA GLY A 250 1.58 23.30 -14.73
C GLY A 250 1.76 23.45 -16.24
N GLU A 251 2.88 24.01 -16.68
CA GLU A 251 3.21 24.18 -18.10
C GLU A 251 4.02 23.02 -18.68
N GLY A 252 4.50 22.11 -17.81
CA GLY A 252 5.23 20.92 -18.17
C GLY A 252 4.42 19.64 -17.99
N ARG A 253 5.08 18.51 -18.18
CA ARG A 253 4.50 17.18 -18.04
C ARG A 253 5.52 16.17 -17.54
N ALA A 254 5.03 15.07 -17.02
CA ALA A 254 5.83 13.88 -16.72
C ALA A 254 5.18 12.66 -17.35
N SER A 255 5.96 11.79 -17.98
CA SER A 255 5.49 10.49 -18.49
C SER A 255 5.89 9.36 -17.55
N PHE A 256 5.05 8.33 -17.48
CA PHE A 256 5.23 7.16 -16.62
C PHE A 256 5.07 5.89 -17.46
N GLU A 257 6.16 5.30 -17.90
CA GLU A 257 6.16 4.17 -18.80
C GLU A 257 6.68 2.90 -18.11
N ALA A 258 5.82 1.87 -18.09
CA ALA A 258 6.21 0.56 -17.58
C ALA A 258 6.78 -0.30 -18.71
N THR A 259 8.02 -0.74 -18.55
CA THR A 259 8.63 -1.75 -19.41
C THR A 259 8.68 -3.10 -18.67
N ARG A 260 9.11 -4.16 -19.36
CA ARG A 260 9.31 -5.47 -18.73
C ARG A 260 10.33 -5.43 -17.59
N ALA A 261 11.35 -4.57 -17.67
CA ALA A 261 12.49 -4.57 -16.77
C ALA A 261 12.43 -3.47 -15.70
N LEU A 262 11.81 -2.34 -16.01
CA LEU A 262 11.81 -1.14 -15.16
C LEU A 262 10.63 -0.21 -15.51
N VAL A 263 10.41 0.78 -14.67
CA VAL A 263 9.55 1.93 -14.95
C VAL A 263 10.44 3.10 -15.33
N ALA A 264 10.21 3.69 -16.49
CA ALA A 264 10.84 4.94 -16.92
C ALA A 264 9.91 6.10 -16.60
N VAL A 265 10.48 7.18 -16.07
CA VAL A 265 9.78 8.46 -15.84
C VAL A 265 10.60 9.53 -16.51
N ASP A 266 9.97 10.26 -17.43
CA ASP A 266 10.58 11.40 -18.13
C ASP A 266 9.90 12.70 -17.70
N VAL A 267 10.70 13.77 -17.53
CA VAL A 267 10.23 15.08 -17.05
C VAL A 267 10.52 16.14 -18.08
N ASP A 268 9.43 16.69 -18.66
CA ASP A 268 9.47 17.73 -19.69
C ASP A 268 8.94 19.06 -19.12
N THR A 269 9.69 20.14 -19.31
CA THR A 269 9.35 21.50 -18.86
C THR A 269 8.37 22.23 -19.80
N GLY A 270 8.03 21.64 -20.95
CA GLY A 270 7.24 22.28 -21.99
C GLY A 270 8.06 23.32 -22.76
N ALA A 271 7.54 24.53 -22.92
CA ALA A 271 8.16 25.58 -23.71
C ALA A 271 9.26 26.38 -22.97
N ASP A 272 9.35 26.26 -21.64
CA ASP A 272 10.35 26.98 -20.84
C ASP A 272 11.56 26.09 -20.55
N PHE A 273 12.67 26.37 -21.23
CA PHE A 273 13.94 25.64 -21.07
C PHE A 273 14.88 26.28 -20.04
N SER A 274 14.42 27.24 -19.24
CA SER A 274 15.25 27.88 -18.24
C SER A 274 15.59 26.91 -17.09
N PRO A 275 16.79 27.04 -16.47
CA PRO A 275 17.14 26.25 -15.29
C PRO A 275 16.16 26.39 -14.13
N ALA A 276 15.48 27.52 -14.02
CA ALA A 276 14.45 27.76 -13.01
C ALA A 276 13.19 26.93 -13.29
N ALA A 277 12.76 26.83 -14.55
CA ALA A 277 11.66 25.96 -14.96
C ALA A 277 12.01 24.49 -14.72
N GLY A 278 13.23 24.05 -15.07
CA GLY A 278 13.71 22.71 -14.79
C GLY A 278 13.62 22.34 -13.32
N LEU A 279 14.15 23.17 -12.42
CA LEU A 279 14.06 22.91 -10.99
C LEU A 279 12.62 22.91 -10.48
N LYS A 280 11.79 23.87 -10.90
CA LYS A 280 10.38 23.98 -10.51
C LYS A 280 9.63 22.71 -10.90
N MET A 281 9.80 22.23 -12.13
CA MET A 281 9.16 21.05 -12.65
C MET A 281 9.63 19.78 -11.92
N ASN A 282 10.95 19.62 -11.75
CA ASN A 282 11.55 18.50 -11.04
C ASN A 282 11.03 18.40 -9.59
N LEU A 283 10.90 19.52 -8.90
CA LEU A 283 10.34 19.57 -7.55
C LEU A 283 8.84 19.23 -7.51
N ALA A 284 8.08 19.64 -8.54
CA ALA A 284 6.67 19.28 -8.66
C ALA A 284 6.52 17.76 -8.86
N VAL A 285 7.30 17.19 -9.79
CA VAL A 285 7.35 15.74 -10.01
C VAL A 285 7.80 15.01 -8.75
N ALA A 286 8.87 15.41 -8.10
CA ALA A 286 9.38 14.76 -6.89
C ALA A 286 8.34 14.66 -5.77
N ARG A 287 7.49 15.67 -5.62
CA ARG A 287 6.41 15.68 -4.62
C ARG A 287 5.26 14.74 -4.98
N ASP A 288 4.93 14.61 -6.27
CA ASP A 288 3.80 13.81 -6.76
C ASP A 288 4.20 12.38 -7.19
N LEU A 289 5.48 12.13 -7.40
CA LEU A 289 6.01 10.85 -7.88
C LEU A 289 5.53 9.62 -7.09
N PRO A 290 5.57 9.61 -5.73
CA PRO A 290 5.09 8.46 -4.97
C PRO A 290 3.60 8.19 -5.23
N ARG A 291 2.78 9.24 -5.31
CA ARG A 291 1.35 9.16 -5.59
C ARG A 291 1.09 8.62 -7.01
N GLN A 292 1.78 9.13 -8.02
CA GLN A 292 1.63 8.68 -9.41
C GLN A 292 2.00 7.20 -9.56
N LEU A 293 3.10 6.77 -8.94
CA LEU A 293 3.50 5.36 -8.93
C LEU A 293 2.46 4.48 -8.22
N ARG A 294 1.88 4.96 -7.12
CA ARG A 294 0.88 4.23 -6.35
C ARG A 294 -0.44 4.10 -7.12
N LEU A 295 -0.93 5.17 -7.70
CA LEU A 295 -2.17 5.19 -8.48
C LEU A 295 -2.09 4.28 -9.71
N ARG A 296 -0.93 4.22 -10.36
CA ARG A 296 -0.69 3.37 -11.53
C ARG A 296 -0.27 1.94 -11.18
N GLY A 297 -0.10 1.63 -9.89
CA GLY A 297 0.38 0.31 -9.44
C GLY A 297 1.81 0.01 -9.88
N LEU A 298 2.65 1.03 -10.07
CA LEU A 298 4.01 0.88 -10.57
C LEU A 298 5.02 0.66 -9.44
N GLY A 299 5.90 -0.31 -9.63
CA GLY A 299 6.96 -0.66 -8.67
C GLY A 299 8.09 -1.44 -9.33
N GLY A 300 9.05 -1.87 -8.53
CA GLY A 300 10.30 -2.47 -8.99
C GLY A 300 11.39 -1.42 -9.14
N LYS A 301 12.18 -1.52 -10.19
CA LYS A 301 13.19 -0.52 -10.55
C LYS A 301 12.50 0.65 -11.25
N VAL A 302 12.71 1.86 -10.76
CA VAL A 302 12.20 3.10 -11.37
C VAL A 302 13.39 3.99 -11.69
N LEU A 303 13.48 4.43 -12.93
CA LEU A 303 14.48 5.39 -13.39
C LEU A 303 13.76 6.69 -13.77
N VAL A 304 14.23 7.80 -13.19
CA VAL A 304 13.65 9.12 -13.46
C VAL A 304 14.69 9.96 -14.22
N ASP A 305 14.32 10.40 -15.42
CA ASP A 305 15.06 11.39 -16.18
C ASP A 305 14.49 12.78 -15.85
N PHE A 306 15.17 13.46 -14.96
CA PHE A 306 14.78 14.78 -14.53
C PHE A 306 15.23 15.85 -15.55
N ALA A 307 14.40 16.86 -15.74
CA ALA A 307 14.76 18.01 -16.58
C ALA A 307 16.12 18.59 -16.19
N PRO A 308 16.91 19.08 -17.15
CA PRO A 308 18.24 19.61 -16.90
C PRO A 308 18.27 20.64 -15.77
N MET A 309 19.18 20.44 -14.81
CA MET A 309 19.37 21.34 -13.68
C MET A 309 20.85 21.40 -13.26
N PRO A 310 21.32 22.54 -12.67
CA PRO A 310 22.66 22.65 -12.10
C PRO A 310 22.88 21.62 -10.98
N LYS A 311 24.10 21.04 -10.92
CA LYS A 311 24.46 20.04 -9.89
C LYS A 311 24.16 20.48 -8.44
N PRO A 312 24.37 21.74 -8.01
CA PRO A 312 24.04 22.16 -6.63
C PRO A 312 22.55 22.02 -6.28
N GLN A 313 21.66 22.07 -7.27
CA GLN A 313 20.21 21.95 -7.06
C GLN A 313 19.76 20.49 -6.86
N ARG A 314 20.59 19.50 -7.22
CA ARG A 314 20.29 18.07 -7.02
C ARG A 314 20.00 17.74 -5.56
N ARG A 315 20.70 18.35 -4.62
CA ARG A 315 20.48 18.15 -3.18
C ARG A 315 19.07 18.56 -2.76
N GLN A 316 18.57 19.70 -3.26
CA GLN A 316 17.22 20.16 -2.97
C GLN A 316 16.17 19.18 -3.52
N LEU A 317 16.40 18.63 -4.71
CA LEU A 317 15.55 17.60 -5.31
C LEU A 317 15.56 16.30 -4.49
N GLU A 318 16.73 15.83 -4.08
CA GLU A 318 16.88 14.63 -3.24
C GLU A 318 16.16 14.78 -1.89
N GLU A 319 16.25 15.95 -1.27
CA GLU A 319 15.53 16.27 -0.03
C GLU A 319 14.01 16.22 -0.25
N ALA A 320 13.51 16.76 -1.38
CA ALA A 320 12.10 16.72 -1.75
C ALA A 320 11.62 15.28 -1.99
N LEU A 321 12.37 14.48 -2.75
CA LEU A 321 12.11 13.04 -2.97
C LEU A 321 12.10 12.29 -1.63
N GLY A 322 13.11 12.50 -0.81
CA GLY A 322 13.20 11.85 0.51
C GLY A 322 12.02 12.19 1.41
N LYS A 323 11.53 13.44 1.38
CA LYS A 323 10.33 13.83 2.12
C LYS A 323 9.07 13.17 1.58
N ALA A 324 8.89 13.17 0.26
CA ALA A 324 7.71 12.59 -0.40
C ALA A 324 7.61 11.07 -0.18
N PHE A 325 8.71 10.34 -0.40
CA PHE A 325 8.73 8.89 -0.22
C PHE A 325 8.65 8.44 1.25
N ARG A 326 9.10 9.25 2.22
CA ARG A 326 8.87 8.96 3.65
C ARG A 326 7.41 9.05 4.07
N ALA A 327 6.62 9.85 3.37
CA ALA A 327 5.18 9.96 3.60
C ALA A 327 4.37 8.87 2.90
N ASP A 328 4.94 8.25 1.87
CA ASP A 328 4.29 7.18 1.10
C ASP A 328 4.28 5.86 1.89
N PRO A 329 3.15 5.10 1.88
CA PRO A 329 3.04 3.84 2.61
C PRO A 329 3.85 2.69 1.99
N VAL A 330 4.20 2.78 0.70
CA VAL A 330 4.90 1.71 -0.02
C VAL A 330 6.40 1.80 0.22
N GLU A 331 6.99 0.68 0.66
CA GLU A 331 8.42 0.57 0.92
C GLU A 331 9.23 0.94 -0.34
N THR A 332 10.07 1.97 -0.20
CA THR A 332 10.84 2.54 -1.30
C THR A 332 12.23 2.95 -0.82
N SER A 333 13.26 2.58 -1.57
CA SER A 333 14.65 3.00 -1.36
C SER A 333 15.07 3.94 -2.50
N LEU A 334 15.56 5.12 -2.15
CA LEU A 334 16.19 6.04 -3.07
C LEU A 334 17.67 5.61 -3.23
N VAL A 335 18.04 5.11 -4.41
CA VAL A 335 19.38 4.58 -4.67
C VAL A 335 20.35 5.73 -4.99
N GLY A 336 19.91 6.68 -5.82
CA GLY A 336 20.69 7.87 -6.16
C GLY A 336 20.89 8.05 -7.67
N TRP A 337 21.83 8.93 -8.04
CA TRP A 337 22.11 9.26 -9.44
C TRP A 337 22.98 8.21 -10.12
N THR A 338 22.59 7.80 -11.30
CA THR A 338 23.42 6.98 -12.19
C THR A 338 24.51 7.83 -12.86
N SER A 339 25.48 7.16 -13.48
CA SER A 339 26.53 7.83 -14.28
C SER A 339 25.95 8.56 -15.50
N LEU A 340 24.79 8.15 -15.98
CA LEU A 340 24.09 8.79 -17.10
C LEU A 340 23.22 9.98 -16.68
N GLY A 341 23.13 10.27 -15.39
CA GLY A 341 22.36 11.40 -14.87
C GLY A 341 20.89 11.08 -14.55
N LEU A 342 20.48 9.82 -14.63
CA LEU A 342 19.16 9.36 -14.21
C LEU A 342 19.12 9.17 -12.68
N PHE A 343 17.95 9.32 -12.07
CA PHE A 343 17.77 9.03 -10.64
C PHE A 343 17.12 7.66 -10.45
N GLU A 344 17.80 6.78 -9.70
CA GLU A 344 17.39 5.40 -9.49
C GLU A 344 16.62 5.23 -8.19
N ILE A 345 15.48 4.53 -8.26
CA ILE A 345 14.60 4.21 -7.14
C ILE A 345 14.27 2.73 -7.17
N GLN A 346 14.31 2.07 -6.01
CA GLN A 346 13.84 0.70 -5.83
C GLN A 346 12.54 0.73 -5.01
N ARG A 347 11.41 0.33 -5.60
CA ARG A 347 10.09 0.35 -4.98
C ARG A 347 9.48 -1.04 -4.92
N LYS A 348 8.89 -1.40 -3.79
CA LYS A 348 8.21 -2.68 -3.64
C LYS A 348 6.99 -2.78 -4.55
N ARG A 349 6.75 -3.95 -5.15
CA ARG A 349 5.57 -4.24 -5.95
C ARG A 349 4.45 -4.75 -5.04
N GLU A 350 3.54 -3.86 -4.65
CA GLU A 350 2.41 -4.19 -3.78
C GLU A 350 1.08 -4.22 -4.54
N ARG A 351 1.04 -3.66 -5.75
CA ARG A 351 -0.16 -3.56 -6.61
C ARG A 351 0.14 -4.00 -8.02
N TRP A 352 -0.86 -4.52 -8.69
CA TRP A 352 -0.80 -4.75 -10.13
C TRP A 352 -0.82 -3.41 -10.87
N PRO A 353 -0.14 -3.33 -12.02
CA PRO A 353 -0.27 -2.17 -12.91
C PRO A 353 -1.74 -1.88 -13.22
N LEU A 354 -2.13 -0.61 -13.16
CA LEU A 354 -3.51 -0.19 -13.44
C LEU A 354 -3.99 -0.66 -14.80
N THR A 355 -3.11 -0.59 -15.82
CA THR A 355 -3.39 -1.06 -17.19
C THR A 355 -3.70 -2.56 -17.28
N GLU A 356 -3.32 -3.35 -16.28
CA GLU A 356 -3.63 -4.78 -16.22
C GLU A 356 -4.92 -5.06 -15.44
N LEU A 357 -5.45 -4.07 -14.75
CA LEU A 357 -6.67 -4.17 -13.94
C LEU A 357 -7.89 -3.56 -14.66
N LEU A 358 -7.69 -2.57 -15.51
CA LEU A 358 -8.74 -1.99 -16.36
C LEU A 358 -9.06 -2.89 -17.55
#